data_ce4c62d7c02745e26770a660e507c0e6
#
_entry.id   ce4c62d7c02745e26770a660e507c0e6
#
_cell.length_a   1.000
_cell.length_b   1.000
_cell.length_c   1.000
_cell.angle_alpha   90.00
_cell.angle_beta   90.00
_cell.angle_gamma   90.00
#
_symmetry.space_group_name_H-M   'P 1'
#
loop_
_entity.id
_entity.type
_entity.pdbx_description
1 polymer ?
#
loop_
_entity_poly.entity_id
_entity_poly.type
_entity_poly.pdbx_seq_one_letter_code
_entity_poly.pdbx_strand_id
1 'polypeptide(L)'
;MAKIKITGIKGMNDMLPEDAGVWEKFEDAARSVAASYGYRQIRTPILEATGLFSRGVGEATDIVEKEMYSFTDSMNGEQLTLRPECTSAVCRCAIEHNITYNAPQRLWYFGPMFRHERPQRGRYRQFYQFGCEALGFAGPDVDIELLSLTARLWKNLGIKASLQLNSLGATEERARHREALVAYLKDNYDVLDED
;
A
#
# COMPACT_ATOMS: atom_id res chain seq x y z
N MET A 1 -0.09 43.93 8.44
CA MET A 1 -0.05 42.66 7.73
C MET A 1 -0.31 41.53 8.71
N ALA A 2 -1.36 40.72 8.53
CA ALA A 2 -1.61 39.59 9.40
C ALA A 2 -0.43 38.58 9.24
N LYS A 3 0.19 38.16 10.34
CA LYS A 3 1.21 37.11 10.33
C LYS A 3 0.58 35.82 9.80
N ILE A 4 0.97 35.39 8.62
CA ILE A 4 0.60 34.06 8.09
C ILE A 4 1.21 33.03 9.03
N LYS A 5 0.38 32.29 9.76
CA LYS A 5 0.82 31.17 10.59
C LYS A 5 1.02 29.96 9.66
N ILE A 6 2.26 29.55 9.45
CA ILE A 6 2.58 28.33 8.71
C ILE A 6 2.33 27.13 9.63
N THR A 7 1.53 26.18 9.17
CA THR A 7 1.18 24.93 9.87
C THR A 7 1.42 23.76 8.94
N GLY A 8 1.50 22.56 9.49
CA GLY A 8 1.57 21.32 8.70
C GLY A 8 0.39 21.16 7.75
N ILE A 9 0.58 20.38 6.69
CA ILE A 9 -0.45 20.06 5.71
C ILE A 9 -1.47 19.12 6.36
N LYS A 10 -2.76 19.43 6.21
CA LYS A 10 -3.83 18.60 6.77
C LYS A 10 -3.74 17.16 6.25
N GLY A 11 -3.63 16.20 7.17
CA GLY A 11 -3.48 14.78 6.86
C GLY A 11 -2.02 14.33 6.65
N MET A 12 -1.05 15.22 6.86
CA MET A 12 0.38 14.91 6.96
C MET A 12 0.86 15.36 8.34
N ASN A 13 1.10 14.40 9.22
CA ASN A 13 1.37 14.67 10.62
C ASN A 13 2.87 14.54 10.91
N ASP A 14 3.36 15.44 11.77
CA ASP A 14 4.68 15.31 12.35
C ASP A 14 4.68 14.12 13.34
N MET A 15 5.80 13.45 13.43
CA MET A 15 6.08 12.44 14.46
C MET A 15 6.94 13.11 15.53
N LEU A 16 6.34 13.38 16.68
CA LEU A 16 7.03 14.06 17.76
C LEU A 16 7.87 13.08 18.58
N PRO A 17 8.88 13.59 19.34
CA PRO A 17 9.75 12.72 20.15
C PRO A 17 9.01 11.81 21.12
N GLU A 18 7.88 12.26 21.67
CA GLU A 18 7.02 11.47 22.56
C GLU A 18 6.38 10.26 21.88
N ASP A 19 6.18 10.31 20.56
CA ASP A 19 5.60 9.21 19.76
C ASP A 19 6.68 8.28 19.20
N ALA A 20 7.94 8.72 19.14
CA ALA A 20 9.04 8.02 18.49
C ALA A 20 9.23 6.59 19.01
N GLY A 21 9.13 6.38 20.34
CA GLY A 21 9.30 5.07 20.94
C GLY A 21 8.24 4.02 20.50
N VAL A 22 7.03 4.47 20.14
CA VAL A 22 5.98 3.57 19.60
C VAL A 22 6.35 3.16 18.18
N TRP A 23 6.85 4.09 17.38
CA TRP A 23 7.30 3.83 16.02
C TRP A 23 8.52 2.92 15.99
N GLU A 24 9.53 3.17 16.79
CA GLU A 24 10.72 2.31 16.93
C GLU A 24 10.34 0.88 17.30
N LYS A 25 9.44 0.70 18.26
CA LYS A 25 8.93 -0.62 18.64
C LYS A 25 8.26 -1.35 17.48
N PHE A 26 7.46 -0.63 16.68
CA PHE A 26 6.82 -1.20 15.49
C PHE A 26 7.86 -1.58 14.44
N GLU A 27 8.79 -0.68 14.11
CA GLU A 27 9.83 -0.90 13.11
C GLU A 27 10.74 -2.08 13.48
N ASP A 28 11.14 -2.19 14.74
CA ASP A 28 11.97 -3.28 15.23
C ASP A 28 11.24 -4.63 15.17
N ALA A 29 9.96 -4.65 15.56
CA ALA A 29 9.13 -5.85 15.45
C ALA A 29 8.97 -6.28 13.98
N ALA A 30 8.67 -5.33 13.07
CA ALA A 30 8.52 -5.58 11.64
C ALA A 30 9.82 -6.11 11.02
N ARG A 31 10.96 -5.46 11.31
CA ARG A 31 12.30 -5.89 10.87
C ARG A 31 12.66 -7.29 11.36
N SER A 32 12.45 -7.54 12.66
CA SER A 32 12.76 -8.83 13.28
C SER A 32 11.92 -9.95 12.69
N VAL A 33 10.62 -9.73 12.51
CA VAL A 33 9.72 -10.72 11.92
C VAL A 33 10.10 -10.97 10.46
N ALA A 34 10.28 -9.93 9.64
CA ALA A 34 10.69 -10.08 8.25
C ALA A 34 11.99 -10.88 8.12
N ALA A 35 12.99 -10.56 8.93
CA ALA A 35 14.28 -11.27 8.95
C ALA A 35 14.11 -12.74 9.33
N SER A 36 13.22 -13.10 10.28
CA SER A 36 12.98 -14.47 10.70
C SER A 36 12.35 -15.35 9.61
N TYR A 37 11.73 -14.75 8.59
CA TYR A 37 11.20 -15.42 7.39
C TYR A 37 12.13 -15.29 6.18
N GLY A 38 13.34 -14.76 6.35
CA GLY A 38 14.33 -14.62 5.28
C GLY A 38 14.07 -13.47 4.31
N TYR A 39 13.20 -12.53 4.67
CA TYR A 39 12.97 -11.32 3.87
C TYR A 39 14.11 -10.31 4.05
N ARG A 40 14.61 -9.77 2.95
CA ARG A 40 15.66 -8.76 2.92
C ARG A 40 15.07 -7.39 2.64
N GLN A 41 15.59 -6.36 3.28
CA GLN A 41 15.10 -5.00 3.09
C GLN A 41 15.41 -4.48 1.69
N ILE A 42 14.40 -3.90 1.06
CA ILE A 42 14.52 -3.08 -0.14
C ILE A 42 14.07 -1.65 0.17
N ARG A 43 14.70 -0.67 -0.46
CA ARG A 43 14.29 0.74 -0.41
C ARG A 43 14.22 1.27 -1.82
N THR A 44 13.06 1.77 -2.21
CA THR A 44 12.83 2.43 -3.49
C THR A 44 12.66 3.94 -3.28
N PRO A 45 12.86 4.76 -4.32
CA PRO A 45 12.57 6.19 -4.25
C PRO A 45 11.14 6.48 -3.80
N ILE A 46 10.94 7.63 -3.15
CA ILE A 46 9.61 8.12 -2.80
C ILE A 46 8.89 8.67 -4.04
N LEU A 47 9.68 9.20 -4.98
CA LEU A 47 9.21 9.82 -6.21
C LEU A 47 9.48 8.87 -7.37
N GLU A 48 8.46 8.62 -8.18
CA GLU A 48 8.52 7.74 -9.34
C GLU A 48 7.80 8.40 -10.53
N ALA A 49 8.05 7.89 -11.74
CA ALA A 49 7.29 8.30 -12.92
C ALA A 49 5.80 7.95 -12.76
N THR A 50 4.90 8.89 -13.05
CA THR A 50 3.45 8.69 -12.90
C THR A 50 2.93 7.46 -13.62
N GLY A 51 3.46 7.16 -14.82
CA GLY A 51 3.11 5.98 -15.61
C GLY A 51 3.36 4.63 -14.94
N LEU A 52 4.21 4.57 -13.90
CA LEU A 52 4.43 3.35 -13.14
C LEU A 52 3.15 2.92 -12.40
N PHE A 53 2.49 3.85 -11.76
CA PHE A 53 1.29 3.56 -10.96
C PHE A 53 0.06 3.35 -11.84
N SER A 54 -0.10 4.10 -12.92
CA SER A 54 -1.21 3.93 -13.88
C SER A 54 -1.23 2.53 -14.49
N ARG A 55 -0.07 1.92 -14.74
CA ARG A 55 0.04 0.56 -15.26
C ARG A 55 -0.09 -0.53 -14.19
N GLY A 56 0.42 -0.28 -12.99
CA GLY A 56 0.53 -1.29 -11.93
C GLY A 56 -0.77 -1.54 -11.17
N VAL A 57 -1.57 -0.50 -10.96
CA VAL A 57 -2.80 -0.57 -10.14
C VAL A 57 -4.04 -0.80 -11.01
N GLY A 58 -3.92 -0.69 -12.35
CA GLY A 58 -5.03 -0.74 -13.33
C GLY A 58 -5.60 0.64 -13.63
N GLU A 59 -5.90 0.91 -14.89
CA GLU A 59 -6.33 2.22 -15.39
C GLU A 59 -7.64 2.75 -14.78
N ALA A 60 -8.40 1.91 -14.07
CA ALA A 60 -9.73 2.19 -13.56
C ALA A 60 -9.86 2.11 -12.04
N THR A 61 -8.78 2.32 -11.28
CA THR A 61 -8.88 2.37 -9.81
C THR A 61 -8.95 3.83 -9.35
N ASP A 62 -9.77 4.12 -8.34
CA ASP A 62 -9.90 5.44 -7.72
C ASP A 62 -8.55 6.03 -7.26
N ILE A 63 -7.58 5.15 -6.93
CA ILE A 63 -6.23 5.56 -6.55
C ILE A 63 -5.50 6.25 -7.70
N VAL A 64 -5.65 5.77 -8.94
CA VAL A 64 -5.01 6.32 -10.13
C VAL A 64 -5.67 7.61 -10.58
N GLU A 65 -7.00 7.70 -10.49
CA GLU A 65 -7.75 8.83 -11.02
C GLU A 65 -7.81 10.04 -10.09
N LYS A 66 -7.82 9.85 -8.77
CA LYS A 66 -8.18 10.91 -7.80
C LYS A 66 -7.25 11.07 -6.60
N GLU A 67 -6.43 10.08 -6.28
CA GLU A 67 -5.72 10.04 -5.00
C GLU A 67 -4.19 10.17 -5.10
N MET A 68 -3.63 10.44 -6.26
CA MET A 68 -2.19 10.62 -6.43
C MET A 68 -1.76 12.09 -6.26
N TYR A 69 -0.62 12.30 -5.60
CA TYR A 69 0.12 13.55 -5.63
C TYR A 69 1.04 13.57 -6.83
N SER A 70 0.56 14.05 -7.97
CA SER A 70 1.32 14.12 -9.22
C SER A 70 1.61 15.55 -9.60
N PHE A 71 2.77 15.78 -10.22
CA PHE A 71 3.20 17.08 -10.71
C PHE A 71 4.15 16.93 -11.91
N THR A 72 4.31 18.01 -12.64
CA THR A 72 5.27 18.07 -13.74
C THR A 72 6.60 18.62 -13.22
N ASP A 73 7.70 17.89 -13.47
CA ASP A 73 9.04 18.39 -13.16
C ASP A 73 9.35 19.59 -14.07
N SER A 74 9.63 20.72 -13.45
CA SER A 74 9.93 21.97 -14.17
C SER A 74 11.27 21.95 -14.92
N MET A 75 12.17 21.00 -14.61
CA MET A 75 13.48 20.88 -15.23
C MET A 75 13.42 20.18 -16.59
N ASN A 76 12.58 19.15 -16.71
CA ASN A 76 12.60 18.26 -17.89
C ASN A 76 11.19 17.93 -18.43
N GLY A 77 10.11 18.36 -17.75
CA GLY A 77 8.73 18.13 -18.17
C GLY A 77 8.19 16.74 -17.84
N GLU A 78 8.92 15.92 -17.09
CA GLU A 78 8.45 14.59 -16.68
C GLU A 78 7.28 14.65 -15.72
N GLN A 79 6.36 13.70 -15.86
CA GLN A 79 5.26 13.53 -14.93
C GLN A 79 5.70 12.62 -13.78
N LEU A 80 5.75 13.20 -12.58
CA LEU A 80 6.22 12.54 -11.37
C LEU A 80 5.09 12.42 -10.35
N THR A 81 5.16 11.37 -9.53
CA THR A 81 4.16 11.07 -8.50
C THR A 81 4.84 10.64 -7.21
N LEU A 82 4.40 11.21 -6.08
CA LEU A 82 4.72 10.66 -4.77
C LEU A 82 4.02 9.30 -4.64
N ARG A 83 4.78 8.25 -4.34
CA ARG A 83 4.28 6.87 -4.33
C ARG A 83 3.06 6.69 -3.40
N PRO A 84 1.91 6.21 -3.93
CA PRO A 84 0.71 5.92 -3.14
C PRO A 84 0.78 4.54 -2.47
N GLU A 85 1.70 3.68 -2.92
CA GLU A 85 2.01 2.34 -2.45
C GLU A 85 3.45 1.99 -2.89
N CYS A 86 3.98 0.83 -2.48
CA CYS A 86 5.37 0.49 -2.78
C CYS A 86 5.55 -0.73 -3.68
N THR A 87 4.54 -1.56 -3.86
CA THR A 87 4.59 -2.79 -4.67
C THR A 87 5.03 -2.50 -6.10
N SER A 88 4.44 -1.49 -6.76
CA SER A 88 4.82 -1.10 -8.12
C SER A 88 6.29 -0.68 -8.22
N ALA A 89 6.78 0.09 -7.23
CA ALA A 89 8.18 0.51 -7.19
C ALA A 89 9.13 -0.68 -6.95
N VAL A 90 8.74 -1.64 -6.11
CA VAL A 90 9.53 -2.88 -5.90
C VAL A 90 9.55 -3.72 -7.18
N CYS A 91 8.42 -3.88 -7.86
CA CYS A 91 8.34 -4.60 -9.14
C CYS A 91 9.20 -3.92 -10.21
N ARG A 92 9.12 -2.59 -10.37
CA ARG A 92 9.99 -1.84 -11.27
C ARG A 92 11.46 -2.09 -10.95
N CYS A 93 11.85 -1.96 -9.70
CA CYS A 93 13.22 -2.19 -9.26
C CYS A 93 13.68 -3.63 -9.56
N ALA A 94 12.81 -4.60 -9.32
CA ALA A 94 13.11 -6.02 -9.59
C ALA A 94 13.33 -6.29 -11.08
N ILE A 95 12.55 -5.67 -11.96
CA ILE A 95 12.68 -5.78 -13.42
C ILE A 95 13.93 -5.05 -13.89
N GLU A 96 14.11 -3.80 -13.51
CA GLU A 96 15.24 -2.95 -13.94
C GLU A 96 16.59 -3.55 -13.58
N HIS A 97 16.71 -4.12 -12.38
CA HIS A 97 17.96 -4.73 -11.91
C HIS A 97 18.01 -6.25 -12.09
N ASN A 98 16.95 -6.83 -12.70
CA ASN A 98 16.88 -8.28 -12.99
C ASN A 98 17.16 -9.17 -11.77
N ILE A 99 16.69 -8.74 -10.58
CA ILE A 99 17.06 -9.39 -9.32
C ILE A 99 16.46 -10.78 -9.10
N THR A 100 15.43 -11.13 -9.89
CA THR A 100 14.78 -12.46 -9.85
C THR A 100 15.39 -13.47 -10.82
N TYR A 101 16.40 -13.07 -11.63
CA TYR A 101 16.99 -13.92 -12.67
C TYR A 101 17.57 -15.23 -12.14
N ASN A 102 18.34 -15.17 -11.06
CA ASN A 102 19.02 -16.32 -10.51
C ASN A 102 18.22 -17.07 -9.44
N ALA A 103 17.32 -16.38 -8.75
CA ALA A 103 16.54 -16.96 -7.66
C ALA A 103 15.32 -16.11 -7.31
N PRO A 104 14.24 -16.72 -6.79
CA PRO A 104 13.12 -16.00 -6.18
C PRO A 104 13.60 -15.07 -5.07
N GLN A 105 12.91 -13.97 -4.84
CA GLN A 105 13.26 -12.95 -3.87
C GLN A 105 12.17 -12.77 -2.82
N ARG A 106 12.59 -12.68 -1.56
CA ARG A 106 11.80 -12.25 -0.42
C ARG A 106 12.26 -10.86 0.00
N LEU A 107 11.42 -9.86 -0.23
CA LEU A 107 11.75 -8.46 -0.01
C LEU A 107 10.75 -7.85 0.97
N TRP A 108 11.24 -6.97 1.85
CA TRP A 108 10.37 -6.19 2.70
C TRP A 108 10.77 -4.72 2.66
N TYR A 109 9.81 -3.85 2.86
CA TYR A 109 10.03 -2.42 2.94
C TYR A 109 9.25 -1.80 4.09
N PHE A 110 9.70 -0.63 4.51
CA PHE A 110 9.01 0.26 5.42
C PHE A 110 9.27 1.70 4.99
N GLY A 111 8.22 2.51 4.96
CA GLY A 111 8.38 3.92 4.62
C GLY A 111 7.07 4.65 4.37
N PRO A 112 7.16 5.98 4.12
CA PRO A 112 6.01 6.82 3.87
C PRO A 112 5.39 6.57 2.50
N MET A 113 4.05 6.63 2.46
CA MET A 113 3.20 6.61 1.27
C MET A 113 2.31 7.86 1.28
N PHE A 114 1.81 8.26 0.10
CA PHE A 114 1.10 9.51 -0.07
C PHE A 114 -0.16 9.31 -0.91
N ARG A 115 -1.32 9.66 -0.33
CA ARG A 115 -2.61 9.62 -1.04
C ARG A 115 -3.38 10.89 -0.82
N HIS A 116 -3.88 11.49 -1.88
CA HIS A 116 -4.68 12.70 -1.81
C HIS A 116 -6.12 12.38 -1.41
N GLU A 117 -6.28 11.69 -0.29
CA GLU A 117 -7.57 11.32 0.26
C GLU A 117 -8.17 12.45 1.13
N ARG A 118 -9.49 12.37 1.34
CA ARG A 118 -10.16 13.21 2.33
C ARG A 118 -9.75 12.73 3.74
N PRO A 119 -9.00 13.53 4.51
CA PRO A 119 -8.51 13.09 5.82
C PRO A 119 -9.66 12.81 6.79
N GLN A 120 -9.62 11.65 7.40
CA GLN A 120 -10.52 11.24 8.48
C GLN A 120 -9.76 10.38 9.48
N ARG A 121 -10.40 9.98 10.58
CA ARG A 121 -9.75 9.14 11.59
C ARG A 121 -9.26 7.82 10.96
N GLY A 122 -7.94 7.57 11.07
CA GLY A 122 -7.30 6.39 10.49
C GLY A 122 -6.97 6.49 8.99
N ARG A 123 -7.34 7.61 8.32
CA ARG A 123 -6.94 7.90 6.94
C ARG A 123 -6.16 9.20 6.88
N TYR A 124 -4.90 9.09 6.51
CA TYR A 124 -3.96 10.21 6.40
C TYR A 124 -3.50 10.35 4.95
N ARG A 125 -3.09 11.56 4.59
CA ARG A 125 -2.50 11.86 3.27
C ARG A 125 -1.05 11.42 3.16
N GLN A 126 -0.35 11.40 4.29
CA GLN A 126 0.92 10.72 4.45
C GLN A 126 0.75 9.65 5.53
N PHE A 127 1.08 8.43 5.21
CA PHE A 127 1.01 7.29 6.12
C PHE A 127 2.20 6.36 5.87
N TYR A 128 2.42 5.42 6.76
CA TYR A 128 3.54 4.50 6.65
C TYR A 128 3.03 3.10 6.33
N GLN A 129 3.73 2.42 5.43
CA GLN A 129 3.48 1.02 5.12
C GLN A 129 4.70 0.16 5.47
N PHE A 130 4.45 -0.93 6.16
CA PHE A 130 5.29 -2.12 6.16
C PHE A 130 4.70 -3.09 5.14
N GLY A 131 5.52 -3.58 4.22
CA GLY A 131 5.09 -4.54 3.21
C GLY A 131 6.14 -5.59 2.94
N CYS A 132 5.68 -6.76 2.49
CA CYS A 132 6.52 -7.88 2.08
C CYS A 132 6.10 -8.31 0.68
N GLU A 133 7.09 -8.47 -0.22
CA GLU A 133 6.91 -8.92 -1.60
C GLU A 133 7.68 -10.22 -1.79
N ALA A 134 6.98 -11.25 -2.25
CA ALA A 134 7.57 -12.53 -2.62
C ALA A 134 7.53 -12.69 -4.14
N LEU A 135 8.67 -12.53 -4.80
CA LEU A 135 8.79 -12.48 -6.25
C LEU A 135 9.41 -13.77 -6.80
N GLY A 136 8.78 -14.34 -7.84
CA GLY A 136 9.30 -15.52 -8.54
C GLY A 136 9.01 -16.85 -7.84
N PHE A 137 8.10 -16.89 -6.90
CA PHE A 137 7.59 -18.10 -6.27
C PHE A 137 6.36 -18.62 -6.99
N ALA A 138 6.27 -19.93 -7.19
CA ALA A 138 5.07 -20.59 -7.71
C ALA A 138 4.33 -21.27 -6.55
N GLY A 139 3.00 -21.26 -6.62
CA GLY A 139 2.15 -21.96 -5.67
C GLY A 139 1.78 -21.19 -4.41
N PRO A 140 0.84 -21.72 -3.62
CA PRO A 140 0.21 -21.00 -2.49
C PRO A 140 1.06 -21.03 -1.20
N ASP A 141 2.19 -21.72 -1.18
CA ASP A 141 3.02 -21.83 0.03
C ASP A 141 3.51 -20.47 0.50
N VAL A 142 3.86 -19.59 -0.44
CA VAL A 142 4.30 -18.23 -0.13
C VAL A 142 3.17 -17.36 0.41
N ASP A 143 1.93 -17.57 -0.01
CA ASP A 143 0.76 -16.87 0.54
C ASP A 143 0.56 -17.27 2.00
N ILE A 144 0.69 -18.56 2.32
CA ILE A 144 0.62 -19.05 3.69
C ILE A 144 1.78 -18.50 4.55
N GLU A 145 2.97 -18.39 3.96
CA GLU A 145 4.12 -17.78 4.61
C GLU A 145 3.84 -16.32 4.98
N LEU A 146 3.31 -15.51 4.05
CA LEU A 146 2.96 -14.11 4.27
C LEU A 146 1.85 -13.94 5.32
N LEU A 147 0.82 -14.80 5.30
CA LEU A 147 -0.22 -14.82 6.33
C LEU A 147 0.37 -15.13 7.71
N SER A 148 1.27 -16.12 7.78
CA SER A 148 1.94 -16.54 9.02
C SER A 148 2.86 -15.43 9.56
N LEU A 149 3.59 -14.75 8.67
CA LEU A 149 4.43 -13.60 9.00
C LEU A 149 3.57 -12.48 9.60
N THR A 150 2.46 -12.15 8.94
CA THR A 150 1.53 -11.10 9.40
C THR A 150 0.94 -11.45 10.77
N ALA A 151 0.48 -12.68 10.97
CA ALA A 151 -0.05 -13.15 12.25
C ALA A 151 1.01 -13.07 13.38
N ARG A 152 2.26 -13.40 13.07
CA ARG A 152 3.38 -13.27 14.02
C ARG A 152 3.67 -11.83 14.37
N LEU A 153 3.62 -10.90 13.39
CA LEU A 153 3.80 -9.48 13.62
C LEU A 153 2.73 -8.95 14.58
N TRP A 154 1.45 -9.25 14.32
CA TRP A 154 0.36 -8.86 15.20
C TRP A 154 0.53 -9.41 16.62
N LYS A 155 0.91 -10.66 16.74
CA LYS A 155 1.21 -11.28 18.06
C LYS A 155 2.32 -10.55 18.81
N ASN A 156 3.42 -10.21 18.12
CA ASN A 156 4.55 -9.50 18.73
C ASN A 156 4.18 -8.09 19.19
N LEU A 157 3.25 -7.44 18.48
CA LEU A 157 2.73 -6.11 18.80
C LEU A 157 1.58 -6.14 19.82
N GLY A 158 1.12 -7.33 20.22
CA GLY A 158 -0.03 -7.49 21.13
C GLY A 158 -1.38 -7.16 20.47
N ILE A 159 -1.46 -7.15 19.15
CA ILE A 159 -2.67 -6.84 18.38
C ILE A 159 -3.46 -8.15 18.16
N LYS A 160 -4.74 -8.12 18.47
CA LYS A 160 -5.67 -9.21 18.16
C LYS A 160 -6.32 -8.93 16.82
N ALA A 161 -6.15 -9.83 15.86
CA ALA A 161 -6.73 -9.73 14.52
C ALA A 161 -7.43 -11.06 14.17
N SER A 162 -8.51 -10.99 13.40
CA SER A 162 -9.18 -12.15 12.80
C SER A 162 -8.85 -12.22 11.34
N LEU A 163 -8.42 -13.37 10.87
CA LEU A 163 -8.16 -13.61 9.46
C LEU A 163 -9.48 -13.89 8.73
N GLN A 164 -9.74 -13.13 7.69
CA GLN A 164 -10.81 -13.36 6.72
C GLN A 164 -10.19 -13.59 5.36
N LEU A 165 -10.45 -14.76 4.76
CA LEU A 165 -9.96 -15.10 3.43
C LEU A 165 -11.04 -14.80 2.40
N ASN A 166 -10.62 -14.17 1.32
CA ASN A 166 -11.46 -13.91 0.17
C ASN A 166 -10.66 -14.09 -1.13
N SER A 167 -11.35 -14.26 -2.25
CA SER A 167 -10.78 -14.35 -3.57
C SER A 167 -11.57 -13.47 -4.53
N LEU A 168 -10.86 -12.81 -5.44
CA LEU A 168 -11.50 -12.03 -6.50
C LEU A 168 -12.17 -12.90 -7.57
N GLY A 169 -11.85 -14.20 -7.61
CA GLY A 169 -12.34 -15.12 -8.61
C GLY A 169 -11.86 -14.81 -10.05
N ALA A 170 -12.30 -15.62 -10.98
CA ALA A 170 -12.07 -15.39 -12.40
C ALA A 170 -12.94 -14.24 -12.95
N THR A 171 -12.62 -13.71 -14.12
CA THR A 171 -13.35 -12.59 -14.74
C THR A 171 -14.84 -12.88 -14.89
N GLU A 172 -15.20 -14.11 -15.30
CA GLU A 172 -16.59 -14.55 -15.46
C GLU A 172 -17.34 -14.64 -14.11
N GLU A 173 -16.64 -15.07 -13.06
CA GLU A 173 -17.20 -15.13 -11.71
C GLU A 173 -17.47 -13.73 -11.16
N ARG A 174 -16.56 -12.80 -11.41
CA ARG A 174 -16.75 -11.38 -11.05
C ARG A 174 -17.93 -10.75 -11.78
N ALA A 175 -18.11 -11.07 -13.07
CA ALA A 175 -19.25 -10.58 -13.85
C ALA A 175 -20.57 -11.09 -13.25
N ARG A 176 -20.69 -12.40 -12.97
CA ARG A 176 -21.87 -13.00 -12.33
C ARG A 176 -22.15 -12.42 -10.94
N HIS A 177 -21.09 -12.25 -10.14
CA HIS A 177 -21.22 -11.62 -8.81
C HIS A 177 -21.74 -10.19 -8.93
N ARG A 178 -21.19 -9.40 -9.85
CA ARG A 178 -21.64 -8.03 -10.10
C ARG A 178 -23.11 -7.97 -10.52
N GLU A 179 -23.54 -8.84 -11.44
CA GLU A 179 -24.95 -8.91 -11.86
C GLU A 179 -25.87 -9.24 -10.69
N ALA A 180 -25.52 -10.24 -9.88
CA ALA A 180 -26.29 -10.62 -8.70
C ALA A 180 -26.34 -9.49 -7.67
N LEU A 181 -25.22 -8.82 -7.41
CA LEU A 181 -25.16 -7.69 -6.48
C LEU A 181 -26.03 -6.52 -6.97
N VAL A 182 -25.93 -6.15 -8.25
CA VAL A 182 -26.73 -5.06 -8.84
C VAL A 182 -28.23 -5.40 -8.75
N ALA A 183 -28.63 -6.63 -9.01
CA ALA A 183 -30.02 -7.07 -8.87
C ALA A 183 -30.48 -6.92 -7.41
N TYR A 184 -29.71 -7.43 -6.46
CA TYR A 184 -30.00 -7.32 -5.03
C TYR A 184 -30.14 -5.87 -4.57
N LEU A 185 -29.21 -4.98 -4.98
CA LEU A 185 -29.27 -3.56 -4.61
C LEU A 185 -30.50 -2.86 -5.23
N LYS A 186 -30.88 -3.19 -6.46
CA LYS A 186 -32.10 -2.66 -7.08
C LYS A 186 -33.37 -3.10 -6.35
N ASP A 187 -33.42 -4.34 -5.92
CA ASP A 187 -34.58 -4.88 -5.18
C ASP A 187 -34.70 -4.27 -3.76
N ASN A 188 -33.61 -3.70 -3.24
CA ASN A 188 -33.54 -3.08 -1.91
C ASN A 188 -33.24 -1.57 -1.98
N TYR A 189 -33.54 -0.92 -3.10
CA TYR A 189 -33.16 0.48 -3.35
C TYR A 189 -33.69 1.45 -2.27
N ASP A 190 -34.88 1.19 -1.72
CA ASP A 190 -35.53 2.06 -0.73
C ASP A 190 -34.84 2.04 0.67
N VAL A 191 -33.93 1.11 0.92
CA VAL A 191 -33.18 1.00 2.20
C VAL A 191 -31.70 1.37 2.05
N LEU A 192 -31.27 1.80 0.88
CA LEU A 192 -29.91 2.28 0.63
C LEU A 192 -29.80 3.75 1.03
N ASP A 193 -28.61 4.16 1.51
CA ASP A 193 -28.30 5.56 1.73
C ASP A 193 -27.90 6.26 0.41
N GLU A 194 -27.61 7.56 0.47
CA GLU A 194 -27.31 8.38 -0.70
C GLU A 194 -25.87 8.15 -1.25
N ASP A 195 -25.03 7.35 -0.61
CA ASP A 195 -23.67 7.02 -1.05
C ASP A 195 -23.64 5.71 -1.94
#